data_53a982fb23f50fb80b62762462901c47
#
_entry.id   53a982fb23f50fb80b62762462901c47
#
_cell.length_a   1.000
_cell.length_b   1.000
_cell.length_c   1.000
_cell.angle_alpha   90.00
_cell.angle_beta   90.00
_cell.angle_gamma   90.00
#
_symmetry.space_group_name_H-M   'P 1'
#
loop_
_entity.id
_entity.type
_entity.pdbx_description
1 polymer ?
#
loop_
_entity_poly.entity_id
_entity_poly.type
_entity_poly.pdbx_seq_one_letter_code
_entity_poly.pdbx_strand_id
1 'polypeptide(L)'
;MSGVRVLVCGGRDNLDRAFVFAMLDQVLAKHPLMAICHGGATGVDQIAGEWASAHDVPVTEFAADWSLGSKAGPLRNARMLDEFRPTGVVAFPGGRGTADMTRQAEAAGLPVWRPVAEQRP
;
A
#
# COMPACT_ATOMS: atom_id res chain seq x y z
N MET A 1 -6.47 3.08 -22.48
CA MET A 1 -5.15 3.23 -21.88
C MET A 1 -5.23 2.98 -20.39
N SER A 2 -4.38 2.13 -19.89
CA SER A 2 -4.37 1.81 -18.46
C SER A 2 -3.33 2.66 -17.74
N GLY A 3 -3.70 3.23 -16.59
CA GLY A 3 -2.75 3.88 -15.70
C GLY A 3 -2.05 2.88 -14.81
N VAL A 4 -1.18 3.37 -13.95
CA VAL A 4 -0.53 2.52 -12.96
C VAL A 4 -1.52 2.18 -11.85
N ARG A 5 -1.35 1.01 -11.30
CA ARG A 5 -2.17 0.49 -10.22
C ARG A 5 -1.24 0.20 -9.06
N VAL A 6 -1.36 0.94 -7.98
CA VAL A 6 -0.37 0.92 -6.90
C VAL A 6 -0.99 0.32 -5.64
N LEU A 7 -0.32 -0.68 -5.09
CA LEU A 7 -0.69 -1.24 -3.79
C LEU A 7 0.13 -0.51 -2.72
N VAL A 8 -0.55 0.02 -1.71
CA VAL A 8 0.12 0.72 -0.61
C VAL A 8 0.02 -0.14 0.64
N CYS A 9 1.13 -0.35 1.32
CA CYS A 9 1.15 -1.05 2.61
C CYS A 9 2.16 -0.39 3.55
N GLY A 10 2.05 -0.71 4.84
CA GLY A 10 2.92 -0.18 5.87
C GLY A 10 2.39 -0.49 7.25
N GLY A 11 3.06 0.03 8.27
CA GLY A 11 2.78 -0.29 9.65
C GLY A 11 1.46 0.29 10.16
N ARG A 12 0.80 -0.47 11.03
CA ARG A 12 -0.44 -0.05 11.68
C ARG A 12 -0.20 1.11 12.66
N ASP A 13 0.99 1.16 13.21
CA ASP A 13 1.38 2.19 14.18
C ASP A 13 2.14 3.33 13.52
N ASN A 14 2.30 3.30 12.21
CA ASN A 14 2.97 4.36 11.48
C ASN A 14 1.96 5.46 11.19
N LEU A 15 2.08 6.54 11.94
CA LEU A 15 1.16 7.68 11.86
C LEU A 15 1.82 8.92 11.25
N ASP A 16 2.91 8.75 10.52
CA ASP A 16 3.62 9.85 9.88
C ASP A 16 2.89 10.27 8.60
N ARG A 17 1.78 10.94 8.79
CA ARG A 17 0.89 11.38 7.72
C ARG A 17 1.61 12.24 6.69
N ALA A 18 2.43 13.18 7.17
CA ALA A 18 3.13 14.10 6.27
C ALA A 18 4.06 13.36 5.33
N PHE A 19 4.79 12.37 5.86
CA PHE A 19 5.71 11.58 5.05
C PHE A 19 4.95 10.72 4.03
N VAL A 20 3.90 10.02 4.47
CA VAL A 20 3.11 9.20 3.56
C VAL A 20 2.51 10.05 2.44
N PHE A 21 1.93 11.20 2.78
CA PHE A 21 1.37 12.13 1.78
C PHE A 21 2.44 12.59 0.80
N ALA A 22 3.62 12.98 1.29
CA ALA A 22 4.69 13.46 0.43
C ALA A 22 5.16 12.39 -0.56
N MET A 23 5.28 11.14 -0.08
CA MET A 23 5.74 10.05 -0.95
C MET A 23 4.69 9.69 -1.99
N LEU A 24 3.42 9.65 -1.62
CA LEU A 24 2.35 9.38 -2.58
C LEU A 24 2.20 10.54 -3.58
N ASP A 25 2.44 11.78 -3.16
CA ASP A 25 2.48 12.92 -4.08
C ASP A 25 3.55 12.70 -5.15
N GLN A 26 4.72 12.18 -4.78
CA GLN A 26 5.79 11.90 -5.74
C GLN A 26 5.36 10.84 -6.76
N VAL A 27 4.66 9.81 -6.30
CA VAL A 27 4.17 8.76 -7.21
C VAL A 27 3.15 9.35 -8.18
N LEU A 28 2.21 10.15 -7.67
CA LEU A 28 1.18 10.76 -8.53
C LEU A 28 1.78 11.71 -9.55
N ALA A 29 2.82 12.45 -9.18
CA ALA A 29 3.48 13.37 -10.10
C ALA A 29 4.09 12.64 -11.31
N LYS A 30 4.54 11.40 -11.11
CA LYS A 30 5.12 10.58 -12.18
C LYS A 30 4.08 9.73 -12.91
N HIS A 31 2.94 9.47 -12.27
CA HIS A 31 1.93 8.55 -12.79
C HIS A 31 0.53 9.14 -12.60
N PRO A 32 0.16 10.15 -13.39
CA PRO A 32 -1.10 10.90 -13.14
C PRO A 32 -2.38 10.08 -13.30
N LEU A 33 -2.33 8.91 -13.94
CA LEU A 33 -3.51 8.04 -14.08
C LEU A 33 -3.44 6.88 -13.10
N MET A 34 -3.20 7.19 -11.84
CA MET A 34 -2.97 6.22 -10.79
C MET A 34 -4.28 5.79 -10.12
N ALA A 35 -4.34 4.52 -9.72
CA ALA A 35 -5.35 4.01 -8.78
C ALA A 35 -4.59 3.28 -7.68
N ILE A 36 -5.14 3.24 -6.48
CA ILE A 36 -4.48 2.55 -5.36
C ILE A 36 -5.39 1.53 -4.70
N CYS A 37 -4.78 0.54 -4.04
CA CYS A 37 -5.47 -0.33 -3.10
C CYS A 37 -4.68 -0.42 -1.79
N HIS A 38 -5.38 -0.78 -0.73
CA HIS A 38 -4.78 -1.01 0.58
C HIS A 38 -5.62 -2.02 1.37
N GLY A 39 -5.10 -2.45 2.51
CA GLY A 39 -5.71 -3.51 3.29
C GLY A 39 -6.68 -3.07 4.38
N GLY A 40 -6.94 -1.79 4.50
CA GLY A 40 -7.92 -1.29 5.49
C GLY A 40 -7.43 -1.27 6.93
N ALA A 41 -6.14 -1.47 7.17
CA ALA A 41 -5.60 -1.40 8.53
C ALA A 41 -5.47 0.05 8.99
N THR A 42 -5.25 0.26 10.28
CA THR A 42 -4.89 1.59 10.80
C THR A 42 -3.48 1.96 10.30
N GLY A 43 -3.05 3.17 10.58
CA GLY A 43 -1.72 3.62 10.16
C GLY A 43 -1.66 3.93 8.68
N VAL A 44 -0.66 3.38 8.00
CA VAL A 44 -0.38 3.72 6.61
C VAL A 44 -1.59 3.46 5.69
N ASP A 45 -2.28 2.34 5.85
CA ASP A 45 -3.43 2.05 4.99
C ASP A 45 -4.50 3.14 5.09
N GLN A 46 -4.83 3.53 6.31
CA GLN A 46 -5.83 4.58 6.55
C GLN A 46 -5.36 5.92 5.97
N ILE A 47 -4.10 6.26 6.18
CA ILE A 47 -3.53 7.52 5.67
C ILE A 47 -3.56 7.52 4.14
N ALA A 48 -3.21 6.40 3.51
CA ALA A 48 -3.24 6.28 2.06
C ALA A 48 -4.65 6.46 1.51
N GLY A 49 -5.65 5.90 2.19
CA GLY A 49 -7.05 6.10 1.80
C GLY A 49 -7.47 7.56 1.88
N GLU A 50 -7.05 8.24 2.93
CA GLU A 50 -7.33 9.68 3.07
C GLU A 50 -6.64 10.50 1.99
N TRP A 51 -5.39 10.16 1.68
CA TRP A 51 -4.66 10.83 0.62
C TRP A 51 -5.37 10.65 -0.73
N ALA A 52 -5.78 9.43 -1.03
CA ALA A 52 -6.47 9.14 -2.30
C ALA A 52 -7.75 9.93 -2.42
N SER A 53 -8.53 10.01 -1.33
CA SER A 53 -9.77 10.79 -1.32
C SER A 53 -9.49 12.27 -1.58
N ALA A 54 -8.45 12.82 -0.96
CA ALA A 54 -8.10 14.23 -1.11
C ALA A 54 -7.61 14.56 -2.53
N HIS A 55 -7.11 13.57 -3.27
CA HIS A 55 -6.55 13.77 -4.61
C HIS A 55 -7.42 13.20 -5.72
N ASP A 56 -8.64 12.76 -5.38
CA ASP A 56 -9.57 12.14 -6.34
C ASP A 56 -8.96 10.94 -7.05
N VAL A 57 -8.10 10.19 -6.34
CA VAL A 57 -7.49 8.96 -6.84
C VAL A 57 -8.40 7.81 -6.46
N PRO A 58 -8.81 6.96 -7.40
CA PRO A 58 -9.63 5.78 -7.07
C PRO A 58 -8.89 4.88 -6.08
N VAL A 59 -9.63 4.41 -5.07
CA VAL A 59 -9.08 3.55 -4.03
C VAL A 59 -9.96 2.33 -3.83
N THR A 60 -9.34 1.15 -3.69
CA THR A 60 -10.02 -0.08 -3.34
C THR A 60 -9.46 -0.59 -2.02
N GLU A 61 -10.33 -0.86 -1.07
CA GLU A 61 -9.94 -1.43 0.21
C GLU A 61 -10.21 -2.93 0.20
N PHE A 62 -9.25 -3.72 0.68
CA PHE A 62 -9.39 -5.17 0.83
C PHE A 62 -9.36 -5.51 2.31
N ALA A 63 -10.52 -5.77 2.89
CA ALA A 63 -10.59 -6.12 4.30
C ALA A 63 -10.19 -7.58 4.52
N ALA A 64 -9.43 -7.83 5.59
CA ALA A 64 -9.10 -9.20 6.01
C ALA A 64 -10.27 -9.79 6.79
N ASP A 65 -10.49 -11.09 6.64
CA ASP A 65 -11.46 -11.82 7.44
C ASP A 65 -10.74 -12.35 8.69
N TRP A 66 -10.75 -11.57 9.75
CA TRP A 66 -10.00 -11.90 10.97
C TRP A 66 -10.54 -13.12 11.69
N SER A 67 -11.72 -13.64 11.29
CA SER A 67 -12.20 -14.92 11.82
C SER A 67 -11.31 -16.11 11.41
N LEU A 68 -10.47 -15.92 10.37
CA LEU A 68 -9.52 -16.92 9.90
C LEU A 68 -8.21 -16.94 10.70
N GLY A 69 -8.10 -16.09 11.71
CA GLY A 69 -6.91 -16.05 12.56
C GLY A 69 -5.68 -15.51 11.83
N SER A 70 -4.52 -16.15 12.06
CA SER A 70 -3.25 -15.68 11.53
C SER A 70 -3.14 -15.76 10.01
N LYS A 71 -4.03 -16.49 9.36
CA LYS A 71 -4.04 -16.60 7.89
C LYS A 71 -4.75 -15.43 7.23
N ALA A 72 -5.52 -14.66 7.98
CA ALA A 72 -6.37 -13.61 7.43
C ALA A 72 -5.57 -12.56 6.66
N GLY A 73 -4.48 -12.05 7.25
CA GLY A 73 -3.64 -11.05 6.61
C GLY A 73 -2.99 -11.56 5.32
N PRO A 74 -2.27 -12.68 5.36
CA PRO A 74 -1.66 -13.24 4.15
C PRO A 74 -2.66 -13.56 3.04
N LEU A 75 -3.85 -14.06 3.38
CA LEU A 75 -4.88 -14.33 2.38
C LEU A 75 -5.41 -13.05 1.76
N ARG A 76 -5.64 -12.00 2.57
CA ARG A 76 -6.04 -10.71 2.07
C ARG A 76 -4.97 -10.12 1.15
N ASN A 77 -3.70 -10.25 1.52
CA ASN A 77 -2.60 -9.77 0.70
C ASN A 77 -2.56 -10.48 -0.66
N ALA A 78 -2.78 -11.79 -0.67
CA ALA A 78 -2.84 -12.55 -1.92
C ALA A 78 -3.99 -12.08 -2.80
N ARG A 79 -5.14 -11.77 -2.20
CA ARG A 79 -6.29 -11.23 -2.94
C ARG A 79 -5.98 -9.87 -3.57
N MET A 80 -5.24 -9.01 -2.89
CA MET A 80 -4.86 -7.74 -3.45
C MET A 80 -4.04 -7.92 -4.72
N LEU A 81 -3.12 -8.85 -4.74
CA LEU A 81 -2.33 -9.13 -5.94
C LEU A 81 -3.19 -9.73 -7.06
N ASP A 82 -4.05 -10.68 -6.71
CA ASP A 82 -4.85 -11.40 -7.69
C ASP A 82 -5.99 -10.57 -8.27
N GLU A 83 -6.69 -9.82 -7.43
CA GLU A 83 -7.89 -9.10 -7.84
C GLU A 83 -7.61 -7.67 -8.30
N PHE A 84 -6.78 -6.95 -7.56
CA PHE A 84 -6.44 -5.59 -7.95
C PHE A 84 -5.42 -5.55 -9.07
N ARG A 85 -4.51 -6.51 -9.11
CA ARG A 85 -3.45 -6.61 -10.10
C ARG A 85 -2.60 -5.35 -10.16
N PRO A 86 -1.92 -5.01 -9.06
CA PRO A 86 -1.09 -3.81 -9.05
C PRO A 86 0.07 -3.91 -10.03
N THR A 87 0.52 -2.78 -10.52
CA THR A 87 1.72 -2.68 -11.34
C THR A 87 2.97 -2.45 -10.49
N GLY A 88 2.77 -2.05 -9.24
CA GLY A 88 3.86 -1.85 -8.29
C GLY A 88 3.34 -1.67 -6.89
N VAL A 89 4.25 -1.69 -5.95
CA VAL A 89 3.94 -1.59 -4.53
C VAL A 89 4.74 -0.46 -3.90
N VAL A 90 4.08 0.35 -3.07
CA VAL A 90 4.74 1.33 -2.20
C VAL A 90 4.60 0.80 -0.79
N ALA A 91 5.72 0.41 -0.20
CA ALA A 91 5.76 -0.21 1.12
C ALA A 91 6.48 0.70 2.11
N PHE A 92 5.70 1.33 2.99
CA PHE A 92 6.25 2.12 4.08
C PHE A 92 6.72 1.18 5.21
N PRO A 93 7.58 1.66 6.12
CA PRO A 93 8.03 0.82 7.23
C PRO A 93 6.86 0.21 7.99
N GLY A 94 6.96 -1.06 8.32
CA GLY A 94 5.89 -1.78 9.00
C GLY A 94 6.36 -3.11 9.57
N GLY A 95 5.41 -3.89 10.02
CA GLY A 95 5.64 -5.17 10.68
C GLY A 95 5.43 -6.38 9.77
N ARG A 96 4.86 -7.44 10.36
CA ARG A 96 4.71 -8.73 9.68
C ARG A 96 3.82 -8.66 8.45
N GLY A 97 2.73 -7.90 8.52
CA GLY A 97 1.80 -7.78 7.40
C GLY A 97 2.46 -7.12 6.20
N THR A 98 3.25 -6.08 6.44
CA THR A 98 4.00 -5.40 5.40
C THR A 98 5.07 -6.31 4.82
N ALA A 99 5.79 -7.04 5.67
CA ALA A 99 6.80 -7.99 5.21
C ALA A 99 6.19 -9.09 4.34
N ASP A 100 5.04 -9.62 4.75
CA ASP A 100 4.33 -10.61 3.95
C ASP A 100 3.92 -10.06 2.59
N MET A 101 3.37 -8.83 2.59
CA MET A 101 2.92 -8.21 1.35
C MET A 101 4.08 -8.00 0.37
N THR A 102 5.20 -7.48 0.86
CA THR A 102 6.35 -7.24 -0.01
C THR A 102 6.94 -8.55 -0.52
N ARG A 103 6.99 -9.59 0.33
CA ARG A 103 7.46 -10.90 -0.10
C ARG A 103 6.58 -11.47 -1.22
N GLN A 104 5.26 -11.41 -1.06
CA GLN A 104 4.34 -11.89 -2.10
C GLN A 104 4.47 -11.08 -3.39
N ALA A 105 4.59 -9.77 -3.28
CA ALA A 105 4.73 -8.91 -4.46
C ALA A 105 6.03 -9.20 -5.21
N GLU A 106 7.13 -9.35 -4.50
CA GLU A 106 8.42 -9.67 -5.12
C GLU A 106 8.40 -11.04 -5.77
N ALA A 107 7.77 -12.02 -5.14
CA ALA A 107 7.61 -13.34 -5.73
C ALA A 107 6.76 -13.29 -7.01
N ALA A 108 5.87 -12.33 -7.13
CA ALA A 108 5.05 -12.12 -8.33
C ALA A 108 5.77 -11.26 -9.37
N GLY A 109 7.01 -10.85 -9.13
CA GLY A 109 7.78 -10.06 -10.07
C GLY A 109 7.46 -8.57 -10.09
N LEU A 110 6.78 -8.05 -9.07
CA LEU A 110 6.41 -6.65 -9.02
C LEU A 110 7.52 -5.79 -8.40
N PRO A 111 7.72 -4.57 -8.92
CA PRO A 111 8.62 -3.64 -8.25
C PRO A 111 8.03 -3.19 -6.92
N VAL A 112 8.89 -3.09 -5.92
CA VAL A 112 8.50 -2.64 -4.58
C VAL A 112 9.39 -1.46 -4.21
N TRP A 113 8.77 -0.29 -4.01
CA TRP A 113 9.48 0.88 -3.52
C TRP A 113 9.26 0.99 -2.01
N ARG A 114 10.36 1.09 -1.28
CA ARG A 114 10.34 1.18 0.18
C ARG A 114 10.83 2.56 0.62
N PRO A 115 9.97 3.60 0.56
CA PRO A 115 10.38 4.91 1.01
C PRO A 115 10.60 4.93 2.51
N VAL A 116 11.68 5.57 2.93
CA VAL A 116 11.98 5.76 4.35
C VAL A 116 12.29 7.23 4.58
N ALA A 117 11.96 7.71 5.77
CA ALA A 117 12.28 9.07 6.13
C ALA A 117 13.80 9.23 6.16
N GLU A 118 14.29 10.34 5.62
CA GLU A 118 15.71 10.59 5.59
C GLU A 118 16.22 10.79 7.01
N GLN A 119 17.31 10.08 7.34
CA GLN A 119 17.95 10.21 8.64
C GLN A 119 18.94 11.36 8.58
N ARG A 120 18.85 12.25 9.53
CA ARG A 120 19.78 13.37 9.65
C ARG A 120 20.70 13.14 10.82
N PRO A 121 22.02 13.25 10.63
CA PRO A 121 22.95 13.14 11.75
C PRO A 121 22.77 14.26 12.75
#